data_5017c8583a740d1f3b7fbc49b5dc3107
#
_entry.id   5017c8583a740d1f3b7fbc49b5dc3107
#
_cell.length_a   1.000
_cell.length_b   1.000
_cell.length_c   1.000
_cell.angle_alpha   90.00
_cell.angle_beta   90.00
_cell.angle_gamma   90.00
#
_symmetry.space_group_name_H-M   'P 1'
#
loop_
_entity.id
_entity.type
_entity.pdbx_description
1 polymer ?
#
loop_
_entity_poly.entity_id
_entity_poly.type
_entity_poly.pdbx_seq_one_letter_code
_entity_poly.pdbx_strand_id
1 'polypeptide(L)'
;MKAEFTVKLIEWNGNNNHRSMPWKGERNPYKIWLSEIILQQTRVEQGWEYYLKFINRFPTIHDLAKAPEETVFKLWEGLGYYTRCKNLHATAKFISQTYLGKFPSNYNDILSLKGIGPYTAAAIASFAFNLPHAVVDGNVQRVLSRYFGINTPIDSPSGKELYRELAESLLDREQPGIFNQAMMDFGATICKPRNPLCNVCIQREDCQAFQHGWVTMLPVKEKILQKKSRWFTYYIVRYGEQVYIRKRSGKDIWANLFEFILHESENEESHVQAQTIKMIEKIVGDNFFKIESISPFLKQ
;
A
#
# COMPACT_ATOMS: atom_id res chain seq x y z
N MET A 1 6.15 -28.71 -15.79
CA MET A 1 6.55 -27.30 -15.50
C MET A 1 5.53 -26.57 -14.62
N LYS A 2 4.26 -26.32 -15.03
CA LYS A 2 3.29 -25.59 -14.17
C LYS A 2 2.94 -26.33 -12.87
N ALA A 3 2.51 -27.59 -12.96
CA ALA A 3 2.18 -28.38 -11.78
C ALA A 3 3.38 -28.56 -10.83
N GLU A 4 4.54 -28.78 -11.37
CA GLU A 4 5.78 -28.93 -10.62
C GLU A 4 6.18 -27.65 -9.88
N PHE A 5 6.00 -26.45 -10.51
CA PHE A 5 6.19 -25.18 -9.87
C PHE A 5 5.35 -25.05 -8.61
N THR A 6 4.05 -25.35 -8.71
CA THR A 6 3.11 -25.25 -7.60
C THR A 6 3.46 -26.21 -6.48
N VAL A 7 3.78 -27.47 -6.79
CA VAL A 7 4.17 -28.49 -5.80
C VAL A 7 5.42 -28.04 -5.03
N LYS A 8 6.50 -27.70 -5.74
CA LYS A 8 7.75 -27.20 -5.12
C LYS A 8 7.49 -25.98 -4.22
N LEU A 9 6.63 -25.04 -4.67
CA LEU A 9 6.31 -23.83 -3.91
C LEU A 9 5.58 -24.14 -2.60
N ILE A 10 4.59 -25.05 -2.63
CA ILE A 10 3.82 -25.46 -1.44
C ILE A 10 4.72 -26.21 -0.46
N GLU A 11 5.56 -27.12 -0.94
CA GLU A 11 6.56 -27.82 -0.11
C GLU A 11 7.52 -26.86 0.56
N TRP A 12 8.05 -25.85 -0.20
CA TRP A 12 8.89 -24.82 0.38
C TRP A 12 8.16 -24.02 1.46
N ASN A 13 6.89 -23.68 1.22
CA ASN A 13 6.09 -22.93 2.18
C ASN A 13 5.90 -23.70 3.49
N GLY A 14 5.68 -25.01 3.41
CA GLY A 14 5.52 -25.87 4.60
C GLY A 14 6.83 -26.06 5.40
N ASN A 15 7.95 -26.22 4.70
CA ASN A 15 9.21 -26.66 5.32
C ASN A 15 10.20 -25.53 5.61
N ASN A 16 10.22 -24.46 4.80
CA ASN A 16 11.29 -23.48 4.79
C ASN A 16 10.80 -22.01 4.90
N ASN A 17 9.50 -21.78 4.92
CA ASN A 17 8.97 -20.42 5.04
C ASN A 17 8.78 -20.03 6.51
N HIS A 18 9.78 -19.38 7.06
CA HIS A 18 9.78 -18.89 8.45
C HIS A 18 9.29 -17.43 8.58
N ARG A 19 8.77 -16.85 7.51
CA ARG A 19 8.26 -15.47 7.56
C ARG A 19 7.03 -15.39 8.45
N SER A 20 7.10 -14.56 9.51
CA SER A 20 6.02 -14.34 10.45
C SER A 20 5.43 -12.94 10.27
N MET A 21 4.12 -12.81 10.39
CA MET A 21 3.36 -11.55 10.35
C MET A 21 2.08 -11.72 11.17
N PRO A 22 1.57 -10.67 11.85
CA PRO A 22 0.40 -10.82 12.74
C PRO A 22 -0.89 -11.23 12.02
N TRP A 23 -0.96 -11.03 10.72
CA TRP A 23 -2.11 -11.40 9.85
C TRP A 23 -1.90 -12.70 9.08
N LYS A 24 -0.71 -13.31 9.16
CA LYS A 24 -0.45 -14.58 8.46
C LYS A 24 -1.26 -15.72 9.08
N GLY A 25 -2.02 -16.44 8.26
CA GLY A 25 -2.91 -17.49 8.73
C GLY A 25 -4.25 -17.00 9.31
N GLU A 26 -4.51 -15.68 9.33
CA GLU A 26 -5.79 -15.13 9.74
C GLU A 26 -6.90 -15.57 8.77
N ARG A 27 -8.09 -15.83 9.30
CA ARG A 27 -9.29 -16.22 8.53
C ARG A 27 -10.43 -15.21 8.65
N ASN A 28 -10.35 -14.29 9.59
CA ASN A 28 -11.35 -13.24 9.74
C ASN A 28 -11.24 -12.22 8.59
N PRO A 29 -12.26 -12.08 7.73
CA PRO A 29 -12.19 -11.21 6.56
C PRO A 29 -12.00 -9.73 6.90
N TYR A 30 -12.50 -9.26 8.03
CA TYR A 30 -12.26 -7.89 8.50
C TYR A 30 -10.77 -7.66 8.80
N LYS A 31 -10.13 -8.58 9.49
CA LYS A 31 -8.73 -8.48 9.88
C LYS A 31 -7.81 -8.59 8.65
N ILE A 32 -8.13 -9.49 7.72
CA ILE A 32 -7.42 -9.62 6.43
C ILE A 32 -7.57 -8.32 5.63
N TRP A 33 -8.80 -7.83 5.46
CA TRP A 33 -9.04 -6.58 4.75
C TRP A 33 -8.27 -5.41 5.37
N LEU A 34 -8.26 -5.29 6.68
CA LEU A 34 -7.54 -4.24 7.39
C LEU A 34 -6.04 -4.30 7.10
N SER A 35 -5.41 -5.49 7.18
CA SER A 35 -4.00 -5.66 6.85
C SER A 35 -3.70 -5.29 5.40
N GLU A 36 -4.54 -5.72 4.45
CA GLU A 36 -4.36 -5.42 3.03
C GLU A 36 -4.43 -3.92 2.72
N ILE A 37 -5.36 -3.19 3.36
CA ILE A 37 -5.46 -1.73 3.17
C ILE A 37 -4.29 -0.99 3.83
N ILE A 38 -3.85 -1.39 5.01
CA ILE A 38 -2.70 -0.79 5.70
C ILE A 38 -1.42 -1.00 4.87
N LEU A 39 -1.24 -2.18 4.28
CA LEU A 39 -0.04 -2.55 3.54
C LEU A 39 0.03 -1.98 2.12
N GLN A 40 -1.04 -1.38 1.60
CA GLN A 40 -0.98 -0.69 0.30
C GLN A 40 0.11 0.39 0.33
N GLN A 41 1.20 0.21 -0.43
CA GLN A 41 2.35 1.13 -0.48
C GLN A 41 3.02 1.41 0.88
N THR A 42 2.85 0.51 1.86
CA THR A 42 3.46 0.58 3.18
C THR A 42 4.31 -0.67 3.40
N ARG A 43 5.51 -0.52 3.95
CA ARG A 43 6.37 -1.66 4.30
C ARG A 43 5.76 -2.45 5.45
N VAL A 44 6.01 -3.76 5.46
CA VAL A 44 5.47 -4.68 6.49
C VAL A 44 5.85 -4.21 7.89
N GLU A 45 7.10 -3.84 8.10
CA GLU A 45 7.62 -3.39 9.41
C GLU A 45 6.86 -2.15 9.92
N GLN A 46 6.59 -1.19 9.05
CA GLN A 46 5.80 -0.01 9.39
C GLN A 46 4.32 -0.36 9.61
N GLY A 47 3.74 -1.19 8.74
CA GLY A 47 2.32 -1.58 8.81
C GLY A 47 1.98 -2.42 10.04
N TRP A 48 2.95 -3.16 10.58
CA TRP A 48 2.78 -4.07 11.72
C TRP A 48 2.18 -3.39 12.95
N GLU A 49 2.79 -2.31 13.40
CA GLU A 49 2.32 -1.57 14.58
C GLU A 49 0.94 -0.95 14.35
N TYR A 50 0.67 -0.42 13.16
CA TYR A 50 -0.63 0.15 12.83
C TYR A 50 -1.73 -0.90 12.82
N TYR A 51 -1.46 -2.07 12.25
CA TYR A 51 -2.40 -3.18 12.27
C TYR A 51 -2.77 -3.56 13.72
N LEU A 52 -1.80 -3.74 14.59
CA LEU A 52 -2.04 -4.08 15.99
C LEU A 52 -2.82 -2.98 16.72
N LYS A 53 -2.46 -1.70 16.51
CA LYS A 53 -3.20 -0.56 17.07
C LYS A 53 -4.67 -0.54 16.63
N PHE A 54 -4.92 -0.80 15.33
CA PHE A 54 -6.28 -0.83 14.79
C PHE A 54 -7.10 -1.99 15.33
N ILE A 55 -6.55 -3.21 15.35
CA ILE A 55 -7.26 -4.39 15.89
C ILE A 55 -7.56 -4.26 17.38
N ASN A 56 -6.63 -3.70 18.15
CA ASN A 56 -6.84 -3.47 19.58
C ASN A 56 -7.91 -2.40 19.82
N ARG A 57 -7.93 -1.33 19.04
CA ARG A 57 -8.90 -0.23 19.21
C ARG A 57 -10.26 -0.54 18.62
N PHE A 58 -10.31 -1.27 17.51
CA PHE A 58 -11.48 -1.65 16.75
C PHE A 58 -11.48 -3.15 16.49
N PRO A 59 -11.79 -4.00 17.49
CA PRO A 59 -11.74 -5.46 17.35
C PRO A 59 -12.68 -6.02 16.27
N THR A 60 -13.78 -5.32 16.01
CA THR A 60 -14.78 -5.70 15.02
C THR A 60 -15.02 -4.59 14.00
N ILE A 61 -15.59 -4.96 12.86
CA ILE A 61 -15.98 -3.99 11.83
C ILE A 61 -17.04 -3.00 12.34
N HIS A 62 -17.89 -3.41 13.29
CA HIS A 62 -18.86 -2.54 13.93
C HIS A 62 -18.19 -1.47 14.79
N ASP A 63 -17.12 -1.82 15.51
CA ASP A 63 -16.35 -0.86 16.32
C ASP A 63 -15.71 0.19 15.43
N LEU A 64 -15.10 -0.23 14.31
CA LEU A 64 -14.54 0.69 13.32
C LEU A 64 -15.63 1.57 12.69
N ALA A 65 -16.79 0.99 12.33
CA ALA A 65 -17.88 1.71 11.67
C ALA A 65 -18.51 2.80 12.59
N LYS A 66 -18.61 2.52 13.89
CA LYS A 66 -19.19 3.44 14.89
C LYS A 66 -18.21 4.52 15.37
N ALA A 67 -16.92 4.33 15.13
CA ALA A 67 -15.90 5.26 15.61
C ALA A 67 -16.07 6.65 14.96
N PRO A 68 -15.81 7.74 15.71
CA PRO A 68 -15.68 9.07 15.12
C PRO A 68 -14.57 9.09 14.07
N GLU A 69 -14.81 9.79 12.96
CA GLU A 69 -13.84 9.89 11.86
C GLU A 69 -12.49 10.40 12.35
N GLU A 70 -12.48 11.39 13.24
CA GLU A 70 -11.27 11.96 13.83
C GLU A 70 -10.43 10.91 14.57
N THR A 71 -11.08 9.99 15.30
CA THR A 71 -10.39 8.92 16.03
C THR A 71 -9.72 7.94 15.06
N VAL A 72 -10.40 7.59 13.97
CA VAL A 72 -9.85 6.69 12.93
C VAL A 72 -8.67 7.34 12.22
N PHE A 73 -8.80 8.63 11.84
CA PHE A 73 -7.73 9.38 11.19
C PHE A 73 -6.53 9.61 12.12
N LYS A 74 -6.77 9.85 13.41
CA LYS A 74 -5.68 10.00 14.39
C LYS A 74 -4.88 8.71 14.54
N LEU A 75 -5.55 7.55 14.51
CA LEU A 75 -4.88 6.25 14.56
C LEU A 75 -4.10 5.94 13.28
N TRP A 76 -4.50 6.54 12.15
CA TRP A 76 -3.83 6.42 10.84
C TRP A 76 -2.66 7.39 10.64
N GLU A 77 -2.49 8.36 11.53
CA GLU A 77 -1.47 9.42 11.42
C GLU A 77 -0.08 8.84 11.21
N GLY A 78 0.65 9.33 10.18
CA GLY A 78 1.98 8.85 9.81
C GLY A 78 2.03 7.76 8.74
N LEU A 79 0.92 7.04 8.45
CA LEU A 79 0.89 6.06 7.34
C LEU A 79 0.84 6.70 5.95
N GLY A 80 0.36 7.94 5.84
CA GLY A 80 0.15 8.61 4.56
C GLY A 80 -1.02 8.03 3.75
N TYR A 81 -1.20 8.56 2.53
CA TYR A 81 -2.28 8.12 1.63
C TYR A 81 -3.65 8.05 2.30
N TYR A 82 -4.06 9.12 2.94
CA TYR A 82 -5.25 9.22 3.80
C TYR A 82 -6.58 8.87 3.11
N THR A 83 -6.60 8.86 1.78
CA THR A 83 -7.74 8.33 1.00
C THR A 83 -8.02 6.87 1.34
N ARG A 84 -6.99 6.07 1.67
CA ARG A 84 -7.17 4.68 2.14
C ARG A 84 -7.94 4.64 3.46
N CYS A 85 -7.54 5.46 4.42
CA CYS A 85 -8.23 5.58 5.71
C CYS A 85 -9.69 6.00 5.53
N LYS A 86 -9.95 7.02 4.70
CA LYS A 86 -11.30 7.47 4.38
C LYS A 86 -12.16 6.37 3.75
N ASN A 87 -11.60 5.64 2.78
CA ASN A 87 -12.31 4.53 2.14
C ASN A 87 -12.53 3.37 3.11
N LEU A 88 -11.52 3.02 3.93
CA LEU A 88 -11.63 2.00 4.98
C LEU A 88 -12.80 2.30 5.91
N HIS A 89 -12.89 3.51 6.46
CA HIS A 89 -13.95 3.91 7.37
C HIS A 89 -15.33 3.93 6.69
N ALA A 90 -15.42 4.46 5.46
CA ALA A 90 -16.67 4.47 4.71
C ALA A 90 -17.16 3.06 4.39
N THR A 91 -16.25 2.15 4.01
CA THR A 91 -16.57 0.74 3.72
C THR A 91 -16.93 -0.02 4.97
N ALA A 92 -16.30 0.24 6.12
CA ALA A 92 -16.72 -0.34 7.40
C ALA A 92 -18.17 0.04 7.75
N LYS A 93 -18.54 1.32 7.57
CA LYS A 93 -19.92 1.79 7.76
C LYS A 93 -20.89 1.09 6.83
N PHE A 94 -20.54 1.00 5.55
CA PHE A 94 -21.36 0.31 4.55
C PHE A 94 -21.60 -1.17 4.90
N ILE A 95 -20.54 -1.92 5.23
CA ILE A 95 -20.67 -3.34 5.61
C ILE A 95 -21.48 -3.49 6.90
N SER A 96 -21.25 -2.60 7.89
CA SER A 96 -21.98 -2.61 9.14
C SER A 96 -23.49 -2.41 8.95
N GLN A 97 -23.88 -1.51 8.03
CA GLN A 97 -25.28 -1.15 7.77
C GLN A 97 -25.95 -2.11 6.78
N THR A 98 -25.30 -2.41 5.66
CA THR A 98 -25.90 -3.17 4.56
C THR A 98 -25.82 -4.68 4.78
N TYR A 99 -24.71 -5.15 5.34
CA TYR A 99 -24.44 -6.57 5.55
C TYR A 99 -24.49 -6.97 7.04
N LEU A 100 -25.01 -6.09 7.93
CA LEU A 100 -25.10 -6.33 9.37
C LEU A 100 -23.76 -6.78 10.00
N GLY A 101 -22.67 -6.20 9.50
CA GLY A 101 -21.30 -6.49 9.94
C GLY A 101 -20.70 -7.80 9.40
N LYS A 102 -21.44 -8.55 8.61
CA LYS A 102 -20.92 -9.74 7.91
C LYS A 102 -20.24 -9.32 6.63
N PHE A 103 -18.98 -9.65 6.49
CA PHE A 103 -18.23 -9.38 5.26
C PHE A 103 -18.81 -10.20 4.10
N PRO A 104 -19.01 -9.66 2.89
CA PRO A 104 -19.49 -10.43 1.75
C PRO A 104 -18.51 -11.57 1.42
N SER A 105 -19.07 -12.74 1.05
CA SER A 105 -18.31 -13.98 0.86
C SER A 105 -18.09 -14.37 -0.59
N ASN A 106 -18.52 -13.54 -1.56
CA ASN A 106 -18.22 -13.78 -2.97
C ASN A 106 -17.32 -12.67 -3.54
N TYR A 107 -16.54 -13.01 -4.54
CA TYR A 107 -15.53 -12.13 -5.12
C TYR A 107 -16.09 -10.81 -5.67
N ASN A 108 -17.22 -10.88 -6.38
CA ASN A 108 -17.78 -9.70 -7.04
C ASN A 108 -18.32 -8.69 -6.02
N ASP A 109 -18.98 -9.15 -4.96
CA ASP A 109 -19.45 -8.28 -3.90
C ASP A 109 -18.28 -7.67 -3.12
N ILE A 110 -17.22 -8.44 -2.85
CA ILE A 110 -15.98 -7.92 -2.25
C ILE A 110 -15.37 -6.86 -3.15
N LEU A 111 -15.25 -7.11 -4.45
CA LEU A 111 -14.66 -6.18 -5.42
C LEU A 111 -15.47 -4.88 -5.57
N SER A 112 -16.78 -4.94 -5.36
CA SER A 112 -17.67 -3.76 -5.42
C SER A 112 -17.48 -2.77 -4.26
N LEU A 113 -16.83 -3.19 -3.19
CA LEU A 113 -16.61 -2.37 -2.00
C LEU A 113 -15.63 -1.23 -2.28
N LYS A 114 -15.94 -0.05 -1.76
CA LYS A 114 -15.13 1.15 -2.00
C LYS A 114 -13.70 0.99 -1.49
N GLY A 115 -12.72 1.25 -2.35
CA GLY A 115 -11.29 1.17 -2.01
C GLY A 115 -10.71 -0.25 -2.08
N ILE A 116 -11.50 -1.22 -2.53
CA ILE A 116 -11.05 -2.58 -2.80
C ILE A 116 -10.86 -2.75 -4.32
N GLY A 117 -9.65 -3.07 -4.71
CA GLY A 117 -9.30 -3.42 -6.09
C GLY A 117 -9.19 -4.94 -6.27
N PRO A 118 -8.94 -5.41 -7.52
CA PRO A 118 -8.85 -6.85 -7.83
C PRO A 118 -7.86 -7.62 -6.95
N TYR A 119 -6.70 -7.04 -6.64
CA TYR A 119 -5.71 -7.63 -5.74
C TYR A 119 -6.30 -7.86 -4.33
N THR A 120 -6.83 -6.80 -3.71
CA THR A 120 -7.39 -6.87 -2.34
C THR A 120 -8.61 -7.79 -2.30
N ALA A 121 -9.45 -7.79 -3.34
CA ALA A 121 -10.59 -8.70 -3.45
C ALA A 121 -10.13 -10.16 -3.51
N ALA A 122 -9.11 -10.49 -4.33
CA ALA A 122 -8.55 -11.84 -4.42
C ALA A 122 -7.91 -12.30 -3.10
N ALA A 123 -7.20 -11.39 -2.40
CA ALA A 123 -6.62 -11.68 -1.10
C ALA A 123 -7.69 -12.03 -0.06
N ILE A 124 -8.73 -11.20 0.08
CA ILE A 124 -9.84 -11.47 1.01
C ILE A 124 -10.57 -12.77 0.62
N ALA A 125 -10.89 -12.94 -0.67
CA ALA A 125 -11.59 -14.12 -1.18
C ALA A 125 -10.82 -15.41 -0.90
N SER A 126 -9.52 -15.43 -1.15
CA SER A 126 -8.70 -16.63 -0.97
C SER A 126 -8.33 -16.89 0.49
N PHE A 127 -7.95 -15.86 1.26
CA PHE A 127 -7.52 -16.05 2.65
C PHE A 127 -8.68 -16.31 3.61
N ALA A 128 -9.80 -15.56 3.48
CA ALA A 128 -10.92 -15.71 4.38
C ALA A 128 -11.88 -16.84 3.99
N PHE A 129 -12.15 -16.98 2.69
CA PHE A 129 -13.24 -17.80 2.18
C PHE A 129 -12.77 -19.01 1.34
N ASN A 130 -11.45 -19.17 1.20
CA ASN A 130 -10.85 -20.25 0.38
C ASN A 130 -11.37 -20.28 -1.07
N LEU A 131 -11.73 -19.11 -1.62
CA LEU A 131 -12.18 -19.00 -3.00
C LEU A 131 -10.97 -18.99 -3.95
N PRO A 132 -11.05 -19.68 -5.10
CA PRO A 132 -9.91 -19.89 -5.99
C PRO A 132 -9.63 -18.66 -6.86
N HIS A 133 -9.10 -17.59 -6.24
CA HIS A 133 -8.65 -16.37 -6.89
C HIS A 133 -7.17 -16.13 -6.62
N ALA A 134 -6.39 -15.94 -7.69
CA ALA A 134 -4.97 -15.69 -7.58
C ALA A 134 -4.69 -14.22 -7.17
N VAL A 135 -3.79 -14.06 -6.21
CA VAL A 135 -3.30 -12.74 -5.78
C VAL A 135 -2.06 -12.39 -6.60
N VAL A 136 -2.06 -11.24 -7.27
CA VAL A 136 -0.95 -10.79 -8.11
C VAL A 136 -0.44 -9.43 -7.65
N ASP A 137 0.61 -9.45 -6.84
CA ASP A 137 1.38 -8.26 -6.42
C ASP A 137 2.71 -8.16 -7.19
N GLY A 138 3.51 -7.16 -6.86
CA GLY A 138 4.83 -7.00 -7.46
C GLY A 138 5.82 -8.14 -7.14
N ASN A 139 5.62 -8.89 -6.06
CA ASN A 139 6.42 -10.06 -5.74
C ASN A 139 6.05 -11.23 -6.67
N VAL A 140 4.75 -11.48 -6.81
CA VAL A 140 4.21 -12.52 -7.70
C VAL A 140 4.61 -12.24 -9.15
N GLN A 141 4.42 -11.02 -9.65
CA GLN A 141 4.83 -10.63 -11.00
C GLN A 141 6.31 -10.89 -11.25
N ARG A 142 7.18 -10.56 -10.29
CA ARG A 142 8.63 -10.79 -10.40
C ARG A 142 8.98 -12.27 -10.42
N VAL A 143 8.37 -13.08 -9.56
CA VAL A 143 8.59 -14.53 -9.54
C VAL A 143 8.19 -15.14 -10.87
N LEU A 144 6.99 -14.83 -11.35
CA LEU A 144 6.45 -15.35 -12.62
C LEU A 144 7.30 -14.89 -13.83
N SER A 145 7.64 -13.60 -13.87
CA SER A 145 8.49 -13.05 -14.93
C SER A 145 9.83 -13.80 -15.03
N ARG A 146 10.49 -14.00 -13.88
CA ARG A 146 11.79 -14.69 -13.84
C ARG A 146 11.69 -16.17 -14.14
N TYR A 147 10.73 -16.86 -13.49
CA TYR A 147 10.61 -18.30 -13.68
C TYR A 147 10.25 -18.70 -15.11
N PHE A 148 9.30 -17.97 -15.72
CA PHE A 148 8.87 -18.26 -17.10
C PHE A 148 9.62 -17.47 -18.17
N GLY A 149 10.58 -16.60 -17.81
CA GLY A 149 11.35 -15.80 -18.77
C GLY A 149 10.53 -14.73 -19.49
N ILE A 150 9.47 -14.19 -18.86
CA ILE A 150 8.53 -13.26 -19.50
C ILE A 150 9.09 -11.85 -19.48
N ASN A 151 9.24 -11.25 -20.66
CA ASN A 151 9.73 -9.88 -20.86
C ASN A 151 8.62 -8.85 -21.10
N THR A 152 7.34 -9.25 -21.14
CA THR A 152 6.21 -8.33 -21.21
C THR A 152 6.20 -7.42 -19.97
N PRO A 153 6.15 -6.09 -20.13
CA PRO A 153 6.20 -5.16 -19.00
C PRO A 153 5.07 -5.40 -18.01
N ILE A 154 5.40 -5.54 -16.72
CA ILE A 154 4.42 -5.87 -15.66
C ILE A 154 3.39 -4.77 -15.41
N ASP A 155 3.66 -3.54 -15.81
CA ASP A 155 2.83 -2.36 -15.62
C ASP A 155 2.04 -1.94 -16.88
N SER A 156 2.24 -2.62 -18.02
CA SER A 156 1.42 -2.49 -19.21
C SER A 156 0.04 -3.15 -19.03
N PRO A 157 -1.00 -2.75 -19.78
CA PRO A 157 -2.31 -3.42 -19.74
C PRO A 157 -2.21 -4.92 -20.10
N SER A 158 -1.50 -5.25 -21.17
CA SER A 158 -1.28 -6.64 -21.61
C SER A 158 -0.48 -7.45 -20.59
N GLY A 159 0.54 -6.85 -19.95
CA GLY A 159 1.29 -7.51 -18.89
C GLY A 159 0.44 -7.84 -17.68
N LYS A 160 -0.38 -6.91 -17.22
CA LYS A 160 -1.29 -7.15 -16.08
C LYS A 160 -2.21 -8.32 -16.33
N GLU A 161 -2.78 -8.41 -17.54
CA GLU A 161 -3.67 -9.51 -17.91
C GLU A 161 -2.90 -10.83 -18.00
N LEU A 162 -1.75 -10.85 -18.70
CA LEU A 162 -0.88 -12.03 -18.83
C LEU A 162 -0.50 -12.61 -17.47
N TYR A 163 -0.02 -11.77 -16.53
CA TYR A 163 0.41 -12.24 -15.22
C TYR A 163 -0.78 -12.70 -14.36
N ARG A 164 -1.95 -12.10 -14.52
CA ARG A 164 -3.19 -12.53 -13.87
C ARG A 164 -3.58 -13.93 -14.35
N GLU A 165 -3.67 -14.15 -15.66
CA GLU A 165 -4.03 -15.44 -16.25
C GLU A 165 -3.02 -16.54 -15.89
N LEU A 166 -1.73 -16.18 -15.91
CA LEU A 166 -0.68 -17.12 -15.55
C LEU A 166 -0.79 -17.51 -14.06
N ALA A 167 -0.98 -16.56 -13.16
CA ALA A 167 -1.16 -16.84 -11.74
C ALA A 167 -2.40 -17.71 -11.48
N GLU A 168 -3.53 -17.43 -12.14
CA GLU A 168 -4.74 -18.24 -12.07
C GLU A 168 -4.50 -19.68 -12.57
N SER A 169 -3.68 -19.85 -13.62
CA SER A 169 -3.36 -21.17 -14.16
C SER A 169 -2.44 -22.02 -13.28
N LEU A 170 -1.74 -21.39 -12.34
CA LEU A 170 -0.83 -22.02 -11.37
C LEU A 170 -1.50 -22.25 -10.01
N LEU A 171 -2.62 -21.61 -9.77
CA LEU A 171 -3.29 -21.59 -8.49
C LEU A 171 -3.66 -23.00 -8.03
N ASP A 172 -3.27 -23.35 -6.81
CA ASP A 172 -3.84 -24.49 -6.11
C ASP A 172 -5.27 -24.16 -5.71
N ARG A 173 -6.24 -24.76 -6.39
CA ARG A 173 -7.67 -24.48 -6.19
C ARG A 173 -8.24 -25.07 -4.90
N GLU A 174 -7.57 -26.06 -4.32
CA GLU A 174 -7.96 -26.64 -3.03
C GLU A 174 -7.46 -25.79 -1.87
N GLN A 175 -6.28 -25.17 -2.03
CA GLN A 175 -5.62 -24.37 -1.01
C GLN A 175 -5.17 -23.00 -1.54
N PRO A 176 -6.09 -22.18 -2.14
CA PRO A 176 -5.71 -20.94 -2.81
C PRO A 176 -5.07 -19.92 -1.86
N GLY A 177 -5.52 -19.84 -0.61
CA GLY A 177 -4.92 -18.97 0.38
C GLY A 177 -3.47 -19.35 0.71
N ILE A 178 -3.18 -20.64 0.84
CA ILE A 178 -1.81 -21.14 1.10
C ILE A 178 -0.91 -20.85 -0.10
N PHE A 179 -1.38 -21.15 -1.32
CA PHE A 179 -0.65 -20.86 -2.55
C PHE A 179 -0.31 -19.36 -2.68
N ASN A 180 -1.30 -18.49 -2.51
CA ASN A 180 -1.12 -17.03 -2.61
C ASN A 180 -0.12 -16.53 -1.58
N GLN A 181 -0.22 -16.98 -0.32
CA GLN A 181 0.73 -16.60 0.73
C GLN A 181 2.14 -17.10 0.39
N ALA A 182 2.27 -18.34 -0.08
CA ALA A 182 3.56 -18.92 -0.48
C ALA A 182 4.21 -18.11 -1.61
N MET A 183 3.46 -17.74 -2.64
CA MET A 183 3.95 -16.93 -3.76
C MET A 183 4.48 -15.56 -3.30
N MET A 184 3.71 -14.86 -2.48
CA MET A 184 4.12 -13.54 -1.97
C MET A 184 5.35 -13.66 -1.07
N ASP A 185 5.38 -14.63 -0.17
CA ASP A 185 6.52 -14.84 0.74
C ASP A 185 7.77 -15.29 -0.01
N PHE A 186 7.63 -16.18 -0.99
CA PHE A 186 8.75 -16.62 -1.84
C PHE A 186 9.36 -15.45 -2.61
N GLY A 187 8.51 -14.57 -3.17
CA GLY A 187 8.97 -13.35 -3.81
C GLY A 187 9.66 -12.37 -2.84
N ALA A 188 9.17 -12.27 -1.62
CA ALA A 188 9.73 -11.35 -0.62
C ALA A 188 11.05 -11.86 0.00
N THR A 189 11.21 -13.18 0.17
CA THR A 189 12.35 -13.76 0.93
C THR A 189 13.40 -14.43 0.05
N ILE A 190 13.00 -15.12 -1.01
CA ILE A 190 13.89 -15.87 -1.91
C ILE A 190 14.14 -15.11 -3.21
N CYS A 191 13.11 -14.91 -4.02
CA CYS A 191 13.21 -14.22 -5.31
C CYS A 191 13.14 -12.70 -5.15
N LYS A 192 14.03 -12.13 -4.32
CA LYS A 192 14.08 -10.70 -3.99
C LYS A 192 14.34 -9.82 -5.21
N PRO A 193 13.92 -8.52 -5.18
CA PRO A 193 14.17 -7.60 -6.29
C PRO A 193 15.66 -7.36 -6.52
N ARG A 194 16.44 -7.21 -5.44
CA ARG A 194 17.91 -7.12 -5.47
C ARG A 194 18.50 -8.30 -4.73
N ASN A 195 19.60 -8.84 -5.28
CA ASN A 195 20.32 -9.98 -4.71
C ASN A 195 19.40 -11.16 -4.33
N PRO A 196 18.65 -11.73 -5.30
CA PRO A 196 17.82 -12.90 -5.03
C PRO A 196 18.68 -14.10 -4.63
N LEU A 197 18.12 -14.97 -3.77
CA LEU A 197 18.83 -16.13 -3.23
C LEU A 197 18.77 -17.33 -4.19
N CYS A 198 19.25 -17.15 -5.42
CA CYS A 198 19.16 -18.18 -6.47
C CYS A 198 19.89 -19.49 -6.11
N ASN A 199 20.95 -19.43 -5.31
CA ASN A 199 21.73 -20.62 -4.91
C ASN A 199 20.94 -21.60 -4.03
N VAL A 200 19.95 -21.10 -3.27
CA VAL A 200 19.07 -21.91 -2.39
C VAL A 200 17.63 -21.95 -2.90
N CYS A 201 17.39 -21.47 -4.12
CA CYS A 201 16.06 -21.40 -4.68
C CYS A 201 15.60 -22.76 -5.18
N ILE A 202 14.47 -23.25 -4.67
CA ILE A 202 13.88 -24.54 -5.05
C ILE A 202 13.41 -24.59 -6.50
N GLN A 203 13.22 -23.43 -7.13
CA GLN A 203 12.78 -23.29 -8.53
C GLN A 203 13.97 -23.07 -9.49
N ARG A 204 15.22 -23.11 -9.00
CA ARG A 204 16.43 -22.70 -9.75
C ARG A 204 16.60 -23.44 -11.07
N GLU A 205 16.44 -24.77 -11.02
CA GLU A 205 16.74 -25.65 -12.17
C GLU A 205 15.83 -25.38 -13.37
N ASP A 206 14.57 -25.01 -13.10
CA ASP A 206 13.57 -24.76 -14.15
C ASP A 206 13.40 -23.25 -14.45
N CYS A 207 14.14 -22.38 -13.72
CA CYS A 207 13.99 -20.93 -13.84
C CYS A 207 14.66 -20.39 -15.11
N GLN A 208 13.86 -19.93 -16.06
CA GLN A 208 14.35 -19.39 -17.34
C GLN A 208 15.30 -18.20 -17.15
N ALA A 209 14.98 -17.29 -16.23
CA ALA A 209 15.84 -16.14 -15.96
C ALA A 209 17.20 -16.56 -15.38
N PHE A 210 17.24 -17.61 -14.58
CA PHE A 210 18.50 -18.12 -14.04
C PHE A 210 19.35 -18.81 -15.12
N GLN A 211 18.74 -19.68 -15.91
CA GLN A 211 19.42 -20.42 -16.98
C GLN A 211 20.02 -19.50 -18.05
N HIS A 212 19.34 -18.37 -18.36
CA HIS A 212 19.76 -17.44 -19.41
C HIS A 212 20.48 -16.16 -18.88
N GLY A 213 20.70 -16.04 -17.57
CA GLY A 213 21.33 -14.85 -16.99
C GLY A 213 20.45 -13.59 -16.94
N TRP A 214 19.13 -13.71 -17.04
CA TRP A 214 18.18 -12.58 -17.10
C TRP A 214 17.65 -12.12 -15.74
N VAL A 215 18.14 -12.67 -14.64
CA VAL A 215 17.61 -12.41 -13.29
C VAL A 215 17.57 -10.93 -12.93
N THR A 216 18.58 -10.15 -13.34
CA THR A 216 18.67 -8.72 -13.07
C THR A 216 17.83 -7.88 -14.03
N MET A 217 17.51 -8.42 -15.20
CA MET A 217 16.74 -7.74 -16.26
C MET A 217 15.23 -7.88 -16.05
N LEU A 218 14.79 -8.92 -15.33
CA LEU A 218 13.39 -9.24 -15.11
C LEU A 218 12.94 -8.92 -13.67
N PRO A 219 11.72 -8.41 -13.49
CA PRO A 219 10.71 -8.10 -14.51
C PRO A 219 10.98 -6.79 -15.24
N VAL A 220 10.51 -6.68 -16.47
CA VAL A 220 10.53 -5.43 -17.26
C VAL A 220 9.44 -4.49 -16.77
N LYS A 221 9.73 -3.18 -16.78
CA LYS A 221 8.76 -2.09 -16.55
C LYS A 221 8.80 -1.10 -17.70
N GLU A 222 7.65 -0.69 -18.16
CA GLU A 222 7.51 0.31 -19.21
C GLU A 222 7.56 1.74 -18.65
N LYS A 223 6.95 1.94 -17.46
CA LYS A 223 6.85 3.27 -16.87
C LYS A 223 8.13 3.65 -16.14
N ILE A 224 8.79 4.68 -16.65
CA ILE A 224 9.84 5.38 -15.93
C ILE A 224 9.18 6.38 -14.98
N LEU A 225 9.36 6.19 -13.69
CA LEU A 225 8.85 7.13 -12.68
C LEU A 225 9.61 8.47 -12.82
N GLN A 226 8.95 9.47 -13.36
CA GLN A 226 9.43 10.84 -13.30
C GLN A 226 9.19 11.39 -11.89
N LYS A 227 10.26 11.65 -11.18
CA LYS A 227 10.20 12.34 -9.89
C LYS A 227 9.94 13.81 -10.14
N LYS A 228 8.86 14.35 -9.55
CA LYS A 228 8.63 15.79 -9.48
C LYS A 228 9.17 16.30 -8.15
N SER A 229 10.07 17.27 -8.20
CA SER A 229 10.45 18.04 -7.03
C SER A 229 9.39 19.11 -6.77
N ARG A 230 9.02 19.30 -5.52
CA ARG A 230 8.10 20.35 -5.06
C ARG A 230 8.80 21.07 -3.93
N TRP A 231 8.76 22.40 -3.95
CA TRP A 231 9.41 23.25 -2.96
C TRP A 231 8.33 23.88 -2.09
N PHE A 232 8.38 23.64 -0.79
CA PHE A 232 7.39 24.09 0.18
C PHE A 232 8.01 25.06 1.16
N THR A 233 7.45 26.28 1.23
CA THR A 233 7.75 27.24 2.27
C THR A 233 6.54 27.35 3.19
N TYR A 234 6.69 26.94 4.45
CA TYR A 234 5.66 27.04 5.45
C TYR A 234 5.85 28.27 6.31
N TYR A 235 4.79 29.07 6.46
CA TYR A 235 4.75 30.21 7.37
C TYR A 235 3.98 29.82 8.62
N ILE A 236 4.66 29.82 9.77
CA ILE A 236 4.05 29.57 11.09
C ILE A 236 3.71 30.93 11.68
N VAL A 237 2.44 31.31 11.62
CA VAL A 237 1.94 32.57 12.17
C VAL A 237 1.41 32.31 13.57
N ARG A 238 1.98 33.03 14.57
CA ARG A 238 1.60 32.96 15.98
C ARG A 238 0.95 34.26 16.42
N TYR A 239 -0.09 34.13 17.24
CA TYR A 239 -0.71 35.26 17.94
C TYR A 239 -0.97 34.82 19.39
N GLY A 240 -0.20 35.35 20.32
CA GLY A 240 -0.18 34.88 21.71
C GLY A 240 0.20 33.39 21.77
N GLU A 241 -0.64 32.60 22.42
CA GLU A 241 -0.48 31.14 22.55
C GLU A 241 -1.08 30.35 21.34
N GLN A 242 -1.66 31.04 20.37
CA GLN A 242 -2.35 30.42 19.24
C GLN A 242 -1.48 30.40 17.99
N VAL A 243 -1.70 29.39 17.15
CA VAL A 243 -1.05 29.25 15.84
C VAL A 243 -2.11 29.13 14.76
N TYR A 244 -1.94 29.88 13.68
CA TYR A 244 -2.85 29.81 12.53
C TYR A 244 -2.59 28.52 11.74
N ILE A 245 -3.65 27.75 11.53
CA ILE A 245 -3.65 26.58 10.65
C ILE A 245 -4.86 26.63 9.72
N ARG A 246 -4.73 26.04 8.54
CA ARG A 246 -5.84 25.90 7.59
C ARG A 246 -6.02 24.45 7.16
N LYS A 247 -7.24 24.08 6.83
CA LYS A 247 -7.52 22.79 6.19
C LYS A 247 -7.18 22.87 4.71
N ARG A 248 -6.38 21.92 4.20
CA ARG A 248 -6.08 21.82 2.76
C ARG A 248 -7.36 21.52 1.98
N SER A 249 -7.64 22.37 1.00
CA SER A 249 -8.71 22.19 0.03
C SER A 249 -8.08 21.78 -1.31
N GLY A 250 -8.76 20.93 -2.08
CA GLY A 250 -8.31 20.57 -3.43
C GLY A 250 -8.01 19.08 -3.59
N LYS A 251 -7.53 18.71 -4.79
CA LYS A 251 -7.22 17.33 -5.18
C LYS A 251 -5.73 17.00 -4.98
N ASP A 252 -5.18 17.29 -3.80
CA ASP A 252 -3.80 16.95 -3.45
C ASP A 252 -3.76 15.64 -2.63
N ILE A 253 -2.57 15.02 -2.58
CA ILE A 253 -2.31 13.82 -1.77
C ILE A 253 -2.53 14.04 -0.27
N TRP A 254 -2.46 15.30 0.18
CA TRP A 254 -2.71 15.74 1.56
C TRP A 254 -4.06 16.44 1.74
N ALA A 255 -5.01 16.28 0.82
CA ALA A 255 -6.34 16.89 0.92
C ALA A 255 -7.02 16.53 2.25
N ASN A 256 -7.69 17.52 2.85
CA ASN A 256 -8.37 17.45 4.15
C ASN A 256 -7.47 17.38 5.40
N LEU A 257 -6.15 17.36 5.27
CA LEU A 257 -5.25 17.56 6.40
C LEU A 257 -5.15 19.05 6.75
N PHE A 258 -4.74 19.34 7.98
CA PHE A 258 -4.43 20.71 8.41
C PHE A 258 -2.96 21.00 8.14
N GLU A 259 -2.68 22.24 7.76
CA GLU A 259 -1.34 22.74 7.48
C GLU A 259 -1.15 24.16 7.97
N PHE A 260 0.10 24.56 8.18
CA PHE A 260 0.47 25.97 8.25
C PHE A 260 0.27 26.64 6.88
N ILE A 261 0.40 27.94 6.81
CA ILE A 261 0.30 28.66 5.55
C ILE A 261 1.42 28.18 4.64
N LEU A 262 1.04 27.64 3.47
CA LEU A 262 1.98 27.08 2.49
C LEU A 262 2.09 28.00 1.28
N HIS A 263 3.32 28.31 0.88
CA HIS A 263 3.69 28.74 -0.45
C HIS A 263 4.42 27.57 -1.16
N GLU A 264 3.94 27.21 -2.33
CA GLU A 264 4.52 26.14 -3.15
C GLU A 264 5.13 26.77 -4.41
N SER A 265 6.39 26.42 -4.70
CA SER A 265 7.11 26.85 -5.89
C SER A 265 7.66 25.66 -6.69
N GLU A 266 7.93 25.87 -7.98
CA GLU A 266 8.51 24.87 -8.86
C GLU A 266 10.02 24.74 -8.71
N ASN A 267 10.65 25.79 -8.19
CA ASN A 267 12.10 25.88 -8.02
C ASN A 267 12.45 26.26 -6.58
N GLU A 268 13.71 26.05 -6.22
CA GLU A 268 14.29 26.58 -4.99
C GLU A 268 14.30 28.11 -5.07
N GLU A 269 13.31 28.74 -4.46
CA GLU A 269 13.27 30.18 -4.32
C GLU A 269 14.04 30.56 -3.06
N SER A 270 15.13 31.34 -3.24
CA SER A 270 15.70 32.07 -2.11
C SER A 270 14.59 32.93 -1.52
N HIS A 271 14.36 32.85 -0.21
CA HIS A 271 13.33 33.63 0.50
C HIS A 271 13.33 35.07 0.09
N VAL A 272 12.51 35.43 -0.87
CA VAL A 272 12.33 36.84 -1.26
C VAL A 272 11.45 37.43 -0.18
N GLN A 273 12.08 38.14 0.75
CA GLN A 273 11.47 38.80 1.90
C GLN A 273 10.19 39.57 1.52
N ALA A 274 10.19 40.20 0.34
CA ALA A 274 9.06 40.98 -0.16
C ALA A 274 7.79 40.14 -0.49
N GLN A 275 7.93 38.93 -1.02
CA GLN A 275 6.78 38.07 -1.32
C GLN A 275 6.21 37.44 -0.04
N THR A 276 7.08 37.07 0.87
CA THR A 276 6.74 36.59 2.22
C THR A 276 5.95 37.66 2.98
N ILE A 277 6.42 38.90 2.98
CA ILE A 277 5.76 40.03 3.64
C ILE A 277 4.36 40.24 3.06
N LYS A 278 4.21 40.34 1.74
CA LYS A 278 2.89 40.50 1.08
C LYS A 278 1.90 39.36 1.38
N MET A 279 2.40 38.16 1.54
CA MET A 279 1.56 37.01 1.86
C MET A 279 1.10 37.04 3.33
N ILE A 280 1.99 37.40 4.23
CA ILE A 280 1.68 37.58 5.65
C ILE A 280 0.72 38.76 5.85
N GLU A 281 0.92 39.87 5.18
CA GLU A 281 0.03 41.07 5.21
C GLU A 281 -1.42 40.70 4.80
N LYS A 282 -1.61 39.83 3.81
CA LYS A 282 -2.93 39.32 3.43
C LYS A 282 -3.64 38.55 4.54
N ILE A 283 -2.90 37.98 5.47
CA ILE A 283 -3.40 37.11 6.54
C ILE A 283 -3.66 37.90 7.80
N VAL A 284 -2.71 38.76 8.18
CA VAL A 284 -2.76 39.52 9.43
C VAL A 284 -3.39 40.93 9.26
N GLY A 285 -3.66 41.35 8.01
CA GLY A 285 -4.19 42.68 7.72
C GLY A 285 -3.18 43.77 8.08
N ASP A 286 -3.69 44.86 8.62
CA ASP A 286 -2.85 46.03 9.03
C ASP A 286 -2.14 45.84 10.37
N ASN A 287 -2.11 44.62 10.91
CA ASN A 287 -1.41 44.34 12.18
C ASN A 287 0.11 44.24 11.97
N PHE A 288 0.85 44.77 12.94
CA PHE A 288 2.31 44.65 12.96
C PHE A 288 2.73 43.20 13.23
N PHE A 289 3.72 42.72 12.50
CA PHE A 289 4.36 41.42 12.72
C PHE A 289 5.89 41.52 12.68
N LYS A 290 6.55 40.56 13.26
CA LYS A 290 8.01 40.39 13.14
C LYS A 290 8.34 38.96 12.72
N ILE A 291 9.42 38.79 11.96
CA ILE A 291 9.97 37.47 11.66
C ILE A 291 10.88 37.08 12.83
N GLU A 292 10.54 35.99 13.53
CA GLU A 292 11.31 35.48 14.67
C GLU A 292 12.48 34.61 14.22
N SER A 293 12.25 33.73 13.24
CA SER A 293 13.28 32.84 12.72
C SER A 293 12.95 32.33 11.31
N ILE A 294 13.99 31.95 10.58
CA ILE A 294 13.91 31.31 9.28
C ILE A 294 14.72 30.00 9.37
N SER A 295 14.11 28.86 9.10
CA SER A 295 14.82 27.58 9.08
C SER A 295 15.53 27.34 7.74
N PRO A 296 16.64 26.60 7.71
CA PRO A 296 17.21 26.13 6.46
C PRO A 296 16.26 25.15 5.74
N PHE A 297 16.51 24.93 4.45
CA PHE A 297 15.77 23.93 3.68
C PHE A 297 16.01 22.52 4.22
N LEU A 298 14.92 21.76 4.34
CA LEU A 298 14.94 20.34 4.69
C LEU A 298 14.57 19.53 3.45
N LYS A 299 15.42 18.60 3.06
CA LYS A 299 15.15 17.65 1.97
C LYS A 299 14.50 16.39 2.53
N GLN A 300 13.30 16.09 2.05
CA GLN A 300 12.60 14.85 2.36
C GLN A 300 12.66 13.83 1.21
#